data_4b216cf1fec87bb169cb35440acc8a3e
#
_entry.id   4b216cf1fec87bb169cb35440acc8a3e
#
_cell.length_a   1.000
_cell.length_b   1.000
_cell.length_c   1.000
_cell.angle_alpha   90.00
_cell.angle_beta   90.00
_cell.angle_gamma   90.00
#
_symmetry.space_group_name_H-M   'P 1'
#
loop_
_entity.id
_entity.type
_entity.pdbx_description
1 polymer ?
#
loop_
_entity_poly.entity_id
_entity_poly.type
_entity_poly.pdbx_seq_one_letter_code
_entity_poly.pdbx_strand_id
1 'polypeptide(L)'
;IIVTDKIYPAFVEALKARIEAIKVGAALATGTDMGPVVSKAQLEQDLSYVEIGKAEGARLVSGGGRVACHTGSGHEGYFMAPALFADTTPMMRINREEIFGPVSSVIRVKDYDEALAVANDTEFGLSAGIATTSLKYATHFKRHAQAGMVMVNLPTAGVDYHVPFGGRKGSSYGPREQGRYAQEFYTTVKTSYTLA
;
A
#
# COMPACT_ATOMS: atom_id res chain seq x y z
N ILE A 1 -2.54 2.75 -6.91
CA ILE A 1 -3.96 3.14 -6.86
C ILE A 1 -4.55 2.95 -8.24
N ILE A 2 -5.70 2.25 -8.35
CA ILE A 2 -6.35 1.94 -9.64
C ILE A 2 -7.59 2.82 -9.77
N VAL A 3 -7.70 3.58 -10.86
CA VAL A 3 -8.73 4.61 -11.03
C VAL A 3 -9.38 4.49 -12.41
N THR A 4 -10.72 4.49 -12.45
CA THR A 4 -11.45 4.44 -13.73
C THR A 4 -11.34 5.74 -14.52
N ASP A 5 -11.33 5.62 -15.84
CA ASP A 5 -11.16 6.72 -16.81
C ASP A 5 -11.95 7.98 -16.49
N LYS A 6 -13.24 7.80 -16.16
CA LYS A 6 -14.16 8.90 -15.97
C LYS A 6 -13.74 9.89 -14.87
N ILE A 7 -13.15 9.38 -13.79
CA ILE A 7 -12.76 10.22 -12.64
C ILE A 7 -11.25 10.46 -12.57
N TYR A 8 -10.46 9.81 -13.43
CA TYR A 8 -9.00 9.80 -13.36
C TYR A 8 -8.38 11.21 -13.27
N PRO A 9 -8.69 12.17 -14.15
CA PRO A 9 -8.09 13.50 -14.08
C PRO A 9 -8.40 14.22 -12.77
N ALA A 10 -9.67 14.21 -12.35
CA ALA A 10 -10.10 14.86 -11.11
C ALA A 10 -9.50 14.19 -9.87
N PHE A 11 -9.36 12.86 -9.90
CA PHE A 11 -8.74 12.10 -8.82
C PHE A 11 -7.25 12.44 -8.67
N VAL A 12 -6.50 12.45 -9.77
CA VAL A 12 -5.06 12.77 -9.75
C VAL A 12 -4.81 14.18 -9.19
N GLU A 13 -5.59 15.18 -9.64
CA GLU A 13 -5.46 16.56 -9.12
C GLU A 13 -5.82 16.65 -7.63
N ALA A 14 -6.89 16.01 -7.21
CA ALA A 14 -7.28 16.00 -5.80
C ALA A 14 -6.23 15.28 -4.92
N LEU A 15 -5.68 14.17 -5.40
CA LEU A 15 -4.63 13.44 -4.68
C LEU A 15 -3.33 14.24 -4.62
N LYS A 16 -2.94 14.89 -5.72
CA LYS A 16 -1.80 15.82 -5.77
C LYS A 16 -1.92 16.89 -4.70
N ALA A 17 -3.04 17.59 -4.65
CA ALA A 17 -3.27 18.64 -3.66
C ALA A 17 -3.17 18.12 -2.21
N ARG A 18 -3.65 16.89 -1.94
CA ARG A 18 -3.54 16.26 -0.62
C ARG A 18 -2.11 15.89 -0.28
N ILE A 19 -1.34 15.36 -1.22
CA ILE A 19 0.06 14.99 -1.03
C ILE A 19 0.93 16.22 -0.80
N GLU A 20 0.73 17.30 -1.56
CA GLU A 20 1.46 18.55 -1.41
C GLU A 20 1.17 19.26 -0.08
N ALA A 21 0.03 19.00 0.54
CA ALA A 21 -0.32 19.51 1.85
C ALA A 21 0.34 18.75 3.02
N ILE A 22 0.92 17.57 2.78
CA ILE A 22 1.57 16.75 3.81
C ILE A 22 2.82 17.46 4.33
N LYS A 23 2.86 17.70 5.63
CA LYS A 23 4.00 18.28 6.33
C LYS A 23 4.96 17.18 6.75
N VAL A 24 6.08 17.10 6.06
CA VAL A 24 7.17 16.16 6.39
C VAL A 24 8.04 16.78 7.48
N GLY A 25 8.31 16.04 8.55
CA GLY A 25 9.09 16.56 9.67
C GLY A 25 9.41 15.51 10.73
N ALA A 26 10.04 15.95 11.82
CA ALA A 26 10.30 15.08 12.96
C ALA A 26 8.99 14.53 13.55
N ALA A 27 8.93 13.21 13.78
CA ALA A 27 7.69 12.52 14.14
C ALA A 27 7.02 13.03 15.43
N LEU A 28 7.79 13.58 16.36
CA LEU A 28 7.28 14.14 17.62
C LEU A 28 7.02 15.66 17.57
N ALA A 29 7.32 16.32 16.45
CA ALA A 29 7.05 17.75 16.30
C ALA A 29 5.56 17.99 16.02
N THR A 30 4.98 18.97 16.70
CA THR A 30 3.58 19.34 16.49
C THR A 30 3.33 19.77 15.05
N GLY A 31 2.30 19.20 14.43
CA GLY A 31 1.90 19.50 13.05
C GLY A 31 2.67 18.75 11.98
N THR A 32 3.50 17.78 12.34
CA THR A 32 4.07 16.81 11.40
C THR A 32 3.01 15.78 11.03
N ASP A 33 2.81 15.58 9.73
CA ASP A 33 1.90 14.56 9.18
C ASP A 33 2.65 13.28 8.83
N MET A 34 3.91 13.38 8.38
CA MET A 34 4.74 12.25 7.97
C MET A 34 6.19 12.40 8.48
N GLY A 35 6.67 11.36 9.17
CA GLY A 35 8.04 11.26 9.67
C GLY A 35 9.05 10.82 8.59
N PRO A 36 10.31 10.52 9.01
CA PRO A 36 11.34 10.00 8.12
C PRO A 36 11.07 8.54 7.75
N VAL A 37 11.70 8.08 6.67
CA VAL A 37 11.81 6.65 6.38
C VAL A 37 12.79 5.99 7.39
N VAL A 38 12.69 4.67 7.50
CA VAL A 38 13.31 3.91 8.60
C VAL A 38 14.84 3.95 8.62
N SER A 39 15.50 4.14 7.48
CA SER A 39 16.96 4.11 7.37
C SER A 39 17.48 4.85 6.14
N LYS A 40 18.80 5.07 6.10
CA LYS A 40 19.48 5.61 4.91
C LYS A 40 19.31 4.71 3.70
N ALA A 41 19.44 3.39 3.88
CA ALA A 41 19.26 2.41 2.79
C ALA A 41 17.85 2.47 2.21
N GLN A 42 16.83 2.62 3.06
CA GLN A 42 15.46 2.79 2.60
C GLN A 42 15.25 4.08 1.82
N LEU A 43 15.83 5.20 2.28
CA LEU A 43 15.77 6.46 1.55
C LEU A 43 16.41 6.35 0.16
N GLU A 44 17.57 5.71 0.08
CA GLU A 44 18.29 5.49 -1.18
C GLU A 44 17.46 4.59 -2.12
N GLN A 45 16.83 3.55 -1.59
CA GLN A 45 15.92 2.70 -2.34
C GLN A 45 14.72 3.50 -2.88
N ASP A 46 14.03 4.26 -2.03
CA ASP A 46 12.86 5.05 -2.42
C ASP A 46 13.20 6.05 -3.52
N LEU A 47 14.32 6.76 -3.39
CA LEU A 47 14.81 7.69 -4.41
C LEU A 47 15.15 6.96 -5.73
N SER A 48 15.72 5.74 -5.65
CA SER A 48 16.01 4.95 -6.84
C SER A 48 14.73 4.54 -7.58
N TYR A 49 13.67 4.20 -6.86
CA TYR A 49 12.37 3.89 -7.48
C TYR A 49 11.70 5.12 -8.11
N VAL A 50 11.96 6.31 -7.60
CA VAL A 50 11.53 7.55 -8.29
C VAL A 50 12.20 7.66 -9.66
N GLU A 51 13.50 7.39 -9.75
CA GLU A 51 14.23 7.42 -11.03
C GLU A 51 13.80 6.26 -11.96
N ILE A 52 13.55 5.07 -11.41
CA ILE A 52 13.00 3.93 -12.17
C ILE A 52 11.65 4.30 -12.79
N GLY A 53 10.72 4.85 -11.99
CA GLY A 53 9.41 5.25 -12.50
C GLY A 53 9.50 6.28 -13.63
N LYS A 54 10.37 7.28 -13.50
CA LYS A 54 10.63 8.25 -14.58
C LYS A 54 11.21 7.58 -15.83
N ALA A 55 12.18 6.69 -15.66
CA ALA A 55 12.83 5.98 -16.76
C ALA A 55 11.86 5.06 -17.52
N GLU A 56 10.88 4.49 -16.84
CA GLU A 56 9.81 3.68 -17.43
C GLU A 56 8.69 4.54 -18.08
N GLY A 57 8.77 5.86 -18.01
CA GLY A 57 7.83 6.78 -18.64
C GLY A 57 6.64 7.17 -17.76
N ALA A 58 6.64 6.83 -16.47
CA ALA A 58 5.64 7.33 -15.55
C ALA A 58 5.80 8.84 -15.33
N ARG A 59 4.69 9.57 -15.26
CA ARG A 59 4.71 11.01 -15.03
C ARG A 59 4.76 11.31 -13.52
N LEU A 60 5.90 11.78 -13.03
CA LEU A 60 6.00 12.29 -11.66
C LEU A 60 5.17 13.58 -11.54
N VAL A 61 4.13 13.55 -10.72
CA VAL A 61 3.16 14.64 -10.54
C VAL A 61 3.56 15.54 -9.36
N SER A 62 4.12 14.96 -8.31
CA SER A 62 4.51 15.70 -7.10
C SER A 62 5.58 14.94 -6.31
N GLY A 63 6.40 15.64 -5.55
CA GLY A 63 7.36 15.10 -4.59
C GLY A 63 8.52 14.33 -5.20
N GLY A 64 8.95 13.27 -4.51
CA GLY A 64 9.99 12.34 -4.97
C GLY A 64 11.41 12.79 -4.71
N GLY A 65 11.63 13.90 -4.04
CA GLY A 65 12.94 14.41 -3.68
C GLY A 65 13.23 14.29 -2.18
N ARG A 66 14.52 14.36 -1.84
CA ARG A 66 14.95 14.45 -0.45
C ARG A 66 14.50 15.78 0.17
N VAL A 67 14.08 15.74 1.43
CA VAL A 67 13.72 16.93 2.19
C VAL A 67 14.79 17.18 3.25
N ALA A 68 15.34 18.37 3.27
CA ALA A 68 16.24 18.80 4.33
C ALA A 68 15.41 19.09 5.60
N CYS A 69 15.47 18.15 6.53
CA CYS A 69 14.81 18.27 7.82
C CYS A 69 15.70 17.64 8.89
N HIS A 70 15.79 18.31 10.04
CA HIS A 70 16.55 17.81 11.17
C HIS A 70 15.63 17.11 12.16
N THR A 71 16.12 16.00 12.72
CA THR A 71 15.52 15.39 13.90
C THR A 71 15.65 16.33 15.10
N GLY A 72 14.86 16.14 16.14
CA GLY A 72 14.95 16.93 17.36
C GLY A 72 16.34 16.89 18.05
N SER A 73 17.23 15.95 17.67
CA SER A 73 18.60 15.85 18.11
C SER A 73 19.60 16.67 17.26
N GLY A 74 19.14 17.44 16.27
CA GLY A 74 19.99 18.23 15.37
C GLY A 74 20.67 17.45 14.24
N HIS A 75 20.46 16.14 14.16
CA HIS A 75 20.97 15.33 13.06
C HIS A 75 20.05 15.38 11.85
N GLU A 76 20.64 15.38 10.66
CA GLU A 76 19.90 15.24 9.41
C GLU A 76 19.21 13.87 9.37
N GLY A 77 17.88 13.87 9.15
CA GLY A 77 17.10 12.66 9.07
C GLY A 77 16.89 12.15 7.63
N TYR A 78 16.29 10.98 7.52
CA TYR A 78 16.02 10.32 6.23
C TYR A 78 14.65 10.73 5.70
N PHE A 79 14.49 12.01 5.37
CA PHE A 79 13.22 12.58 4.94
C PHE A 79 13.12 12.66 3.42
N MET A 80 11.94 12.32 2.91
CA MET A 80 11.60 12.37 1.50
C MET A 80 10.21 12.99 1.33
N ALA A 81 10.05 13.87 0.34
CA ALA A 81 8.73 14.35 -0.07
C ALA A 81 7.96 13.21 -0.73
N PRO A 82 6.70 12.93 -0.32
CA PRO A 82 5.91 11.85 -0.89
C PRO A 82 5.80 11.99 -2.40
N ALA A 83 6.16 10.94 -3.12
CA ALA A 83 6.11 10.89 -4.58
C ALA A 83 4.73 10.45 -5.07
N LEU A 84 4.20 11.13 -6.06
CA LEU A 84 3.00 10.73 -6.79
C LEU A 84 3.33 10.56 -8.28
N PHE A 85 3.13 9.35 -8.78
CA PHE A 85 3.19 9.05 -10.20
C PHE A 85 1.78 8.89 -10.79
N ALA A 86 1.58 9.47 -11.96
CA ALA A 86 0.40 9.28 -12.79
C ALA A 86 0.79 8.66 -14.14
N ASP A 87 -0.21 8.26 -14.91
CA ASP A 87 -0.06 7.66 -16.24
C ASP A 87 0.85 6.41 -16.21
N THR A 88 0.73 5.62 -15.15
CA THR A 88 1.49 4.38 -14.95
C THR A 88 0.75 3.19 -15.55
N THR A 89 1.50 2.16 -15.94
CA THR A 89 0.95 0.90 -16.44
C THR A 89 1.14 -0.24 -15.43
N PRO A 90 0.31 -1.29 -15.44
CA PRO A 90 0.44 -2.42 -14.52
C PRO A 90 1.81 -3.12 -14.58
N MET A 91 2.55 -2.99 -15.68
CA MET A 91 3.82 -3.69 -15.92
C MET A 91 5.04 -2.90 -15.42
N MET A 92 4.90 -1.63 -15.07
CA MET A 92 6.00 -0.84 -14.53
C MET A 92 6.47 -1.40 -13.19
N ARG A 93 7.76 -1.39 -12.93
CA ARG A 93 8.38 -1.91 -11.70
C ARG A 93 7.81 -1.27 -10.45
N ILE A 94 7.53 0.04 -10.49
CA ILE A 94 6.89 0.76 -9.39
C ILE A 94 5.49 0.26 -9.03
N ASN A 95 4.87 -0.58 -9.89
CA ASN A 95 3.57 -1.21 -9.68
C ASN A 95 3.68 -2.71 -9.40
N ARG A 96 4.84 -3.32 -9.64
CA ARG A 96 5.07 -4.76 -9.47
C ARG A 96 5.91 -5.08 -8.24
N GLU A 97 6.80 -4.19 -7.84
CA GLU A 97 7.75 -4.40 -6.76
C GLU A 97 7.32 -3.64 -5.50
N GLU A 98 7.66 -4.17 -4.33
CA GLU A 98 7.36 -3.51 -3.05
C GLU A 98 8.43 -2.46 -2.74
N ILE A 99 8.07 -1.17 -2.88
CA ILE A 99 8.98 -0.05 -2.63
C ILE A 99 9.21 0.15 -1.12
N PHE A 100 8.19 -0.01 -0.31
CA PHE A 100 8.16 0.15 1.14
C PHE A 100 8.47 1.59 1.61
N GLY A 101 8.13 2.59 0.78
CA GLY A 101 8.39 4.01 1.04
C GLY A 101 7.25 4.91 0.59
N PRO A 102 7.37 6.24 0.74
CA PRO A 102 6.32 7.19 0.43
C PRO A 102 6.23 7.46 -1.09
N VAL A 103 6.03 6.42 -1.86
CA VAL A 103 5.87 6.46 -3.32
C VAL A 103 4.52 5.88 -3.68
N SER A 104 3.69 6.65 -4.35
CA SER A 104 2.37 6.25 -4.82
C SER A 104 2.28 6.35 -6.33
N SER A 105 1.60 5.40 -6.95
CA SER A 105 1.35 5.36 -8.39
C SER A 105 -0.14 5.22 -8.70
N VAL A 106 -0.59 5.83 -9.79
CA VAL A 106 -1.98 5.78 -10.24
C VAL A 106 -2.04 5.11 -11.61
N ILE A 107 -2.73 3.97 -11.66
CA ILE A 107 -3.02 3.20 -12.87
C ILE A 107 -4.41 3.58 -13.34
N ARG A 108 -4.53 3.95 -14.61
CA ARG A 108 -5.78 4.27 -15.27
C ARG A 108 -6.38 3.03 -15.91
N VAL A 109 -7.68 2.79 -15.68
CA VAL A 109 -8.42 1.67 -16.25
C VAL A 109 -9.77 2.14 -16.80
N LYS A 110 -10.34 1.41 -17.76
CA LYS A 110 -11.60 1.77 -18.40
C LYS A 110 -12.82 1.60 -17.49
N ASP A 111 -12.87 0.51 -16.72
CA ASP A 111 -14.04 0.08 -15.96
C ASP A 111 -13.68 -0.74 -14.71
N TYR A 112 -14.71 -1.20 -13.99
CA TYR A 112 -14.57 -2.02 -12.80
C TYR A 112 -13.94 -3.41 -13.08
N ASP A 113 -14.25 -4.02 -14.18
CA ASP A 113 -13.79 -5.38 -14.49
C ASP A 113 -12.28 -5.36 -14.76
N GLU A 114 -11.80 -4.36 -15.50
CA GLU A 114 -10.36 -4.13 -15.67
C GLU A 114 -9.69 -3.75 -14.34
N ALA A 115 -10.33 -2.92 -13.52
CA ALA A 115 -9.80 -2.56 -12.19
C ALA A 115 -9.58 -3.80 -11.32
N LEU A 116 -10.55 -4.72 -11.29
CA LEU A 116 -10.42 -5.97 -10.54
C LEU A 116 -9.34 -6.88 -11.11
N ALA A 117 -9.24 -6.98 -12.44
CA ALA A 117 -8.19 -7.76 -13.10
C ALA A 117 -6.80 -7.24 -12.73
N VAL A 118 -6.56 -5.93 -12.84
CA VAL A 118 -5.30 -5.29 -12.46
C VAL A 118 -5.00 -5.44 -10.96
N ALA A 119 -6.01 -5.29 -10.09
CA ALA A 119 -5.84 -5.46 -8.65
C ALA A 119 -5.43 -6.89 -8.26
N ASN A 120 -5.86 -7.88 -9.05
CA ASN A 120 -5.51 -9.28 -8.83
C ASN A 120 -4.21 -9.70 -9.54
N ASP A 121 -3.72 -8.95 -10.52
CA ASP A 121 -2.52 -9.25 -11.27
C ASP A 121 -1.25 -8.79 -10.53
N THR A 122 -0.97 -9.41 -9.40
CA THR A 122 0.21 -9.19 -8.57
C THR A 122 0.55 -10.47 -7.81
N GLU A 123 1.81 -10.64 -7.44
CA GLU A 123 2.25 -11.72 -6.54
C GLU A 123 1.88 -11.46 -5.07
N PHE A 124 1.52 -10.24 -4.72
CA PHE A 124 1.09 -9.84 -3.39
C PHE A 124 -0.41 -10.02 -3.19
N GLY A 125 -0.83 -10.13 -1.93
CA GLY A 125 -2.23 -10.31 -1.59
C GLY A 125 -2.53 -10.11 -0.10
N LEU A 126 -1.88 -9.16 0.56
CA LEU A 126 -2.16 -8.89 1.98
C LEU A 126 -3.52 -8.22 2.14
N SER A 127 -3.68 -7.05 1.55
CA SER A 127 -4.93 -6.29 1.63
C SER A 127 -5.29 -5.68 0.28
N ALA A 128 -6.59 -5.50 0.05
CA ALA A 128 -7.13 -4.76 -1.10
C ALA A 128 -8.36 -3.97 -0.67
N GLY A 129 -8.57 -2.80 -1.28
CA GLY A 129 -9.72 -1.95 -0.98
C GLY A 129 -10.44 -1.46 -2.23
N ILE A 130 -11.73 -1.22 -2.10
CA ILE A 130 -12.56 -0.55 -3.10
C ILE A 130 -13.29 0.62 -2.48
N ALA A 131 -13.28 1.76 -3.16
CA ALA A 131 -14.16 2.89 -2.87
C ALA A 131 -15.32 2.91 -3.86
N THR A 132 -16.55 2.67 -3.40
CA THR A 132 -17.73 2.59 -4.26
C THR A 132 -19.02 2.83 -3.48
N THR A 133 -20.02 3.41 -4.14
CA THR A 133 -21.39 3.50 -3.63
C THR A 133 -22.29 2.34 -4.14
N SER A 134 -21.77 1.51 -5.06
CA SER A 134 -22.49 0.39 -5.63
C SER A 134 -22.41 -0.85 -4.76
N LEU A 135 -23.52 -1.28 -4.18
CA LEU A 135 -23.62 -2.54 -3.44
C LEU A 135 -23.25 -3.76 -4.31
N LYS A 136 -23.56 -3.71 -5.61
CA LYS A 136 -23.16 -4.75 -6.57
C LYS A 136 -21.64 -4.88 -6.63
N TYR A 137 -20.91 -3.79 -6.85
CA TYR A 137 -19.45 -3.82 -6.93
C TYR A 137 -18.79 -4.13 -5.59
N ALA A 138 -19.30 -3.59 -4.50
CA ALA A 138 -18.83 -3.91 -3.16
C ALA A 138 -18.91 -5.42 -2.86
N THR A 139 -20.08 -6.03 -3.17
CA THR A 139 -20.31 -7.47 -2.96
C THR A 139 -19.46 -8.33 -3.88
N HIS A 140 -19.35 -7.96 -5.15
CA HIS A 140 -18.55 -8.67 -6.13
C HIS A 140 -17.06 -8.61 -5.77
N PHE A 141 -16.53 -7.42 -5.43
CA PHE A 141 -15.15 -7.22 -5.05
C PHE A 141 -14.75 -8.07 -3.83
N LYS A 142 -15.57 -8.09 -2.77
CA LYS A 142 -15.31 -8.93 -1.59
C LYS A 142 -15.14 -10.41 -1.90
N ARG A 143 -15.81 -10.92 -2.94
CA ARG A 143 -15.74 -12.33 -3.34
C ARG A 143 -14.57 -12.64 -4.28
N HIS A 144 -14.18 -11.69 -5.12
CA HIS A 144 -13.26 -11.92 -6.24
C HIS A 144 -11.88 -11.29 -6.06
N ALA A 145 -11.70 -10.37 -5.11
CA ALA A 145 -10.38 -9.86 -4.77
C ALA A 145 -9.50 -10.98 -4.18
N GLN A 146 -8.30 -11.13 -4.73
CA GLN A 146 -7.35 -12.17 -4.34
C GLN A 146 -6.43 -11.70 -3.20
N ALA A 147 -6.98 -10.98 -2.25
CA ALA A 147 -6.30 -10.55 -1.03
C ALA A 147 -6.87 -11.27 0.20
N GLY A 148 -6.07 -11.30 1.26
CA GLY A 148 -6.49 -11.92 2.52
C GLY A 148 -7.46 -11.05 3.31
N MET A 149 -7.28 -9.73 3.21
CA MET A 149 -8.13 -8.73 3.85
C MET A 149 -8.71 -7.81 2.78
N VAL A 150 -10.03 -7.60 2.80
CA VAL A 150 -10.73 -6.81 1.78
C VAL A 150 -11.58 -5.74 2.45
N MET A 151 -11.32 -4.49 2.09
CA MET A 151 -11.98 -3.32 2.62
C MET A 151 -12.92 -2.68 1.59
N VAL A 152 -14.06 -2.20 2.04
CA VAL A 152 -15.00 -1.42 1.22
C VAL A 152 -15.21 -0.07 1.89
N ASN A 153 -14.83 1.01 1.24
CA ASN A 153 -14.92 2.39 1.74
C ASN A 153 -14.17 2.61 3.09
N LEU A 154 -13.16 1.80 3.34
CA LEU A 154 -12.28 1.88 4.52
C LEU A 154 -10.83 1.90 4.06
N PRO A 155 -9.91 2.46 4.87
CA PRO A 155 -8.48 2.35 4.64
C PRO A 155 -8.04 0.89 4.58
N THR A 156 -7.02 0.59 3.77
CA THR A 156 -6.40 -0.75 3.69
C THR A 156 -5.36 -0.99 4.78
N ALA A 157 -5.05 0.04 5.57
CA ALA A 157 -4.17 -0.04 6.73
C ALA A 157 -4.99 -0.06 8.03
N GLY A 158 -4.46 -0.77 9.03
CA GLY A 158 -5.13 -0.96 10.31
C GLY A 158 -6.08 -2.15 10.31
N VAL A 159 -5.84 -3.07 11.22
CA VAL A 159 -6.66 -4.28 11.42
C VAL A 159 -6.89 -4.46 12.91
N ASP A 160 -8.12 -4.75 13.28
CA ASP A 160 -8.48 -5.02 14.66
C ASP A 160 -7.82 -6.32 15.15
N TYR A 161 -7.29 -6.32 16.37
CA TYR A 161 -6.57 -7.45 16.96
C TYR A 161 -7.41 -8.72 17.13
N HIS A 162 -8.72 -8.62 17.10
CA HIS A 162 -9.65 -9.74 17.31
C HIS A 162 -10.12 -10.40 16.01
N VAL A 163 -9.71 -9.90 14.86
CA VAL A 163 -10.03 -10.48 13.54
C VAL A 163 -8.83 -11.22 12.96
N PRO A 164 -9.04 -12.23 12.10
CA PRO A 164 -7.94 -12.96 11.49
C PRO A 164 -7.10 -12.04 10.60
N PHE A 165 -5.81 -11.93 10.86
CA PHE A 165 -4.86 -11.19 10.06
C PHE A 165 -4.05 -12.13 9.17
N GLY A 166 -3.86 -11.76 7.92
CA GLY A 166 -2.98 -12.46 6.98
C GLY A 166 -3.40 -12.30 5.52
N GLY A 167 -2.47 -12.57 4.63
CA GLY A 167 -2.60 -12.41 3.20
C GLY A 167 -2.97 -13.67 2.45
N ARG A 168 -2.80 -13.57 1.14
CA ARG A 168 -2.78 -14.65 0.16
C ARG A 168 -1.53 -14.52 -0.70
N LYS A 169 -1.32 -15.44 -1.61
CA LYS A 169 -0.17 -15.44 -2.53
C LYS A 169 1.16 -15.33 -1.76
N GLY A 170 2.11 -14.53 -2.22
CA GLY A 170 3.40 -14.29 -1.57
C GLY A 170 3.35 -13.47 -0.27
N SER A 171 2.20 -12.89 0.08
CA SER A 171 2.09 -12.04 1.28
C SER A 171 1.81 -12.77 2.57
N SER A 172 1.69 -14.09 2.57
CA SER A 172 1.46 -14.87 3.79
C SER A 172 2.00 -16.28 3.68
N TYR A 173 2.49 -16.78 4.81
CA TYR A 173 2.91 -18.15 4.98
C TYR A 173 2.19 -18.74 6.19
N GLY A 174 1.45 -19.86 5.97
CA GLY A 174 0.75 -20.56 7.04
C GLY A 174 -0.63 -20.00 7.41
N PRO A 175 -1.13 -20.35 8.60
CA PRO A 175 -2.46 -19.96 9.06
C PRO A 175 -2.55 -18.48 9.41
N ARG A 176 -3.79 -18.02 9.63
CA ARG A 176 -4.05 -16.62 10.01
C ARG A 176 -3.56 -16.34 11.42
N GLU A 177 -2.97 -15.17 11.60
CA GLU A 177 -2.66 -14.60 12.91
C GLU A 177 -3.90 -13.91 13.49
N GLN A 178 -3.89 -13.66 14.78
CA GLN A 178 -4.87 -12.89 15.54
C GLN A 178 -6.26 -13.58 15.68
N GLY A 179 -7.05 -13.04 16.59
CA GLY A 179 -8.34 -13.59 16.92
C GLY A 179 -8.26 -15.06 17.33
N ARG A 180 -9.31 -15.82 17.06
CA ARG A 180 -9.36 -17.25 17.37
C ARG A 180 -8.36 -18.12 16.59
N TYR A 181 -7.87 -17.61 15.47
CA TYR A 181 -6.89 -18.30 14.61
C TYR A 181 -5.46 -18.26 15.17
N ALA A 182 -5.20 -17.38 16.14
CA ALA A 182 -3.91 -17.31 16.80
C ALA A 182 -3.51 -18.67 17.43
N GLN A 183 -4.47 -19.46 17.87
CA GLN A 183 -4.20 -20.79 18.39
C GLN A 183 -3.55 -21.70 17.33
N GLU A 184 -4.06 -21.72 16.11
CA GLU A 184 -3.48 -22.50 15.01
C GLU A 184 -2.12 -21.97 14.57
N PHE A 185 -1.94 -20.64 14.61
CA PHE A 185 -0.70 -19.99 14.23
C PHE A 185 0.45 -20.27 15.20
N TYR A 186 0.17 -20.22 16.50
CA TYR A 186 1.21 -20.33 17.55
C TYR A 186 1.38 -21.74 18.13
N THR A 187 0.63 -22.73 17.65
CA THR A 187 0.70 -24.10 18.17
C THR A 187 0.85 -25.13 17.06
N THR A 188 1.29 -26.33 17.46
CA THR A 188 1.32 -27.49 16.57
C THR A 188 0.42 -28.60 17.12
N VAL A 189 -0.26 -29.32 16.24
CA VAL A 189 -1.07 -30.46 16.60
C VAL A 189 -0.17 -31.71 16.80
N LYS A 190 -0.31 -32.38 17.92
CA LYS A 190 0.32 -33.68 18.21
C LYS A 190 -0.74 -34.69 18.58
N THR A 191 -0.81 -35.79 17.85
CA THR A 191 -1.69 -36.91 18.17
C THR A 191 -0.89 -38.01 18.87
N SER A 192 -1.40 -38.52 19.97
CA SER A 192 -0.80 -39.66 20.66
C SER A 192 -1.85 -40.74 20.97
N TYR A 193 -1.45 -41.99 20.85
CA TYR A 193 -2.24 -43.15 21.23
C TYR A 193 -1.52 -43.87 22.36
N THR A 194 -2.26 -44.29 23.38
CA THR A 194 -1.73 -45.09 24.52
C THR A 194 -2.62 -46.31 24.72
N LEU A 195 -2.01 -47.49 24.72
CA LEU A 195 -2.64 -48.73 25.17
C LEU A 195 -2.21 -48.96 26.62
N ALA A 196 -3.19 -49.12 27.52
CA ALA A 196 -2.96 -49.47 28.92
C ALA A 196 -2.95 -50.98 29.11
#